data_3c333d1053c88945c84141318b65adad
#
_entry.id   3c333d1053c88945c84141318b65adad
#
_cell.length_a   1.000
_cell.length_b   1.000
_cell.length_c   1.000
_cell.angle_alpha   90.00
_cell.angle_beta   90.00
_cell.angle_gamma   90.00
#
_symmetry.space_group_name_H-M   'P 1'
#
loop_
_entity.id
_entity.type
_entity.pdbx_description
1 polymer ?
#
loop_
_entity_poly.entity_id
_entity_poly.type
_entity_poly.pdbx_seq_one_letter_code
_entity_poly.pdbx_strand_id
1 'polypeptide(L)'
;RPNSKNYSSFWEFPGGKVEKFETDFQALKREIYEELSVYIFKKSTLIFDSCEYEYPEYKVNLRFYICRKWKGTIFAKENQTLKWVYPQELRCQKLLPSNKTIVEKLLNHST
;
A
#
# COMPACT_ATOMS: atom_id res chain seq x y z
N ARG A 1 10.67 0.84 3.23
CA ARG A 1 10.02 1.62 4.27
C ARG A 1 10.94 2.68 4.84
N PRO A 2 10.45 3.91 5.08
CA PRO A 2 11.24 4.95 5.72
C PRO A 2 11.67 4.57 7.12
N ASN A 3 12.66 5.27 7.65
CA ASN A 3 13.14 5.08 9.00
C ASN A 3 11.96 5.11 9.99
N SER A 4 11.74 4.01 10.68
CA SER A 4 10.60 3.84 11.57
C SER A 4 10.60 4.82 12.75
N LYS A 5 11.76 5.31 13.16
CA LYS A 5 11.84 6.33 14.22
C LYS A 5 11.04 7.58 13.88
N ASN A 6 11.11 8.00 12.62
CA ASN A 6 10.48 9.25 12.19
C ASN A 6 9.03 9.07 11.72
N TYR A 7 8.66 7.85 11.34
CA TYR A 7 7.38 7.62 10.68
C TYR A 7 6.56 6.50 11.32
N SER A 8 6.91 6.07 12.51
CA SER A 8 6.24 4.93 13.16
C SER A 8 4.77 5.17 13.45
N SER A 9 4.37 6.42 13.65
CA SER A 9 2.98 6.77 13.94
C SER A 9 2.16 7.09 12.70
N PHE A 10 2.76 7.00 11.52
CA PHE A 10 2.08 7.30 10.28
C PHE A 10 1.37 6.08 9.73
N TRP A 11 0.24 6.31 9.07
CA TRP A 11 -0.46 5.27 8.34
C TRP A 11 0.16 5.08 6.96
N GLU A 12 0.05 3.86 6.45
CA GLU A 12 0.50 3.57 5.09
C GLU A 12 -0.38 2.48 4.48
N PHE A 13 -0.47 2.48 3.16
CA PHE A 13 -1.15 1.40 2.46
C PHE A 13 -0.35 0.12 2.63
N PRO A 14 -1.03 -1.04 2.68
CA PRO A 14 -0.31 -2.30 2.80
C PRO A 14 0.53 -2.57 1.56
N GLY A 15 1.64 -3.27 1.76
CA GLY A 15 2.56 -3.61 0.70
C GLY A 15 3.98 -3.60 1.21
N GLY A 16 4.92 -3.75 0.31
CA GLY A 16 6.30 -3.77 0.69
C GLY A 16 7.23 -3.78 -0.51
N LYS A 17 8.45 -4.13 -0.25
CA LYS A 17 9.55 -4.06 -1.21
C LYS A 17 9.53 -5.27 -2.14
N VAL A 18 9.81 -5.02 -3.43
CA VAL A 18 10.02 -6.09 -4.40
C VAL A 18 11.38 -6.72 -4.12
N GLU A 19 11.37 -8.02 -3.87
CA GLU A 19 12.59 -8.77 -3.62
C GLU A 19 13.23 -9.21 -4.93
N LYS A 20 14.48 -9.62 -4.85
CA LYS A 20 15.22 -10.12 -6.00
C LYS A 20 14.48 -11.30 -6.62
N PHE A 21 14.39 -11.29 -7.94
CA PHE A 21 13.70 -12.34 -8.73
C PHE A 21 12.18 -12.39 -8.59
N GLU A 22 11.58 -11.38 -7.96
CA GLU A 22 10.12 -11.25 -7.92
C GLU A 22 9.64 -10.26 -8.98
N THR A 23 8.47 -10.53 -9.56
CA THR A 23 7.76 -9.50 -10.31
C THR A 23 7.06 -8.58 -9.31
N ASP A 24 6.59 -7.43 -9.79
CA ASP A 24 5.85 -6.50 -8.95
C ASP A 24 4.62 -7.17 -8.34
N PHE A 25 3.88 -7.95 -9.13
CA PHE A 25 2.70 -8.62 -8.60
C PHE A 25 3.05 -9.71 -7.59
N GLN A 26 4.12 -10.45 -7.83
CA GLN A 26 4.55 -11.49 -6.88
C GLN A 26 4.90 -10.87 -5.53
N ALA A 27 5.58 -9.73 -5.56
CA ALA A 27 5.93 -9.02 -4.34
C ALA A 27 4.67 -8.53 -3.62
N LEU A 28 3.74 -7.93 -4.36
CA LEU A 28 2.49 -7.45 -3.79
C LEU A 28 1.70 -8.61 -3.15
N LYS A 29 1.58 -9.72 -3.86
CA LYS A 29 0.86 -10.89 -3.37
C LYS A 29 1.48 -11.41 -2.06
N ARG A 30 2.80 -11.51 -2.03
CA ARG A 30 3.51 -11.97 -0.84
C ARG A 30 3.32 -11.02 0.34
N GLU A 31 3.51 -9.72 0.13
CA GLU A 31 3.38 -8.73 1.20
C GLU A 31 1.94 -8.67 1.73
N ILE A 32 0.96 -8.71 0.85
CA ILE A 32 -0.43 -8.69 1.28
C ILE A 32 -0.78 -9.92 2.10
N TYR A 33 -0.27 -11.08 1.71
CA TYR A 33 -0.47 -12.28 2.52
C TYR A 33 0.19 -12.16 3.89
N GLU A 34 1.43 -11.67 3.92
CA GLU A 34 2.19 -11.53 5.16
C GLU A 34 1.53 -10.53 6.11
N GLU A 35 0.98 -9.45 5.60
CA GLU A 35 0.40 -8.40 6.43
C GLU A 35 -1.07 -8.61 6.75
N LEU A 36 -1.86 -9.13 5.81
CA LEU A 36 -3.32 -9.16 5.91
C LEU A 36 -3.92 -10.55 5.87
N SER A 37 -3.13 -11.58 5.63
CA SER A 37 -3.58 -12.99 5.63
C SER A 37 -4.55 -13.34 4.51
N VAL A 38 -4.55 -12.58 3.42
CA VAL A 38 -5.42 -12.87 2.28
C VAL A 38 -4.62 -13.07 1.03
N TYR A 39 -5.23 -13.75 0.05
CA TYR A 39 -4.64 -13.99 -1.25
C TYR A 39 -5.32 -13.11 -2.29
N ILE A 40 -4.53 -12.30 -2.99
CA ILE A 40 -5.04 -11.48 -4.09
C ILE A 40 -4.86 -12.23 -5.41
N PHE A 41 -5.65 -11.82 -6.42
CA PHE A 41 -5.63 -12.47 -7.73
C PHE A 41 -5.16 -11.47 -8.78
N LYS A 42 -4.28 -11.93 -9.66
CA LYS A 42 -3.75 -11.08 -10.73
C LYS A 42 -4.86 -10.49 -11.60
N LYS A 43 -5.89 -11.28 -11.89
CA LYS A 43 -7.01 -10.84 -12.73
C LYS A 43 -7.81 -9.70 -12.12
N SER A 44 -7.81 -9.60 -10.79
CA SER A 44 -8.60 -8.59 -10.07
C SER A 44 -7.74 -7.51 -9.46
N THR A 45 -6.47 -7.43 -9.85
CA THR A 45 -5.51 -6.49 -9.28
C THR A 45 -4.91 -5.70 -10.44
N LEU A 46 -5.22 -4.42 -10.50
CA LEU A 46 -4.79 -3.56 -11.60
C LEU A 46 -3.93 -2.43 -11.09
N ILE A 47 -2.90 -2.10 -11.86
CA ILE A 47 -2.08 -0.94 -11.53
C ILE A 47 -2.95 0.32 -11.62
N PHE A 48 -2.86 1.15 -10.59
CA PHE A 48 -3.60 2.40 -10.55
C PHE A 48 -2.71 3.58 -10.86
N ASP A 49 -1.52 3.61 -10.26
CA ASP A 49 -0.57 4.68 -10.51
C ASP A 49 0.82 4.25 -10.05
N SER A 50 1.82 4.97 -10.54
CA SER A 50 3.18 4.82 -10.05
C SER A 50 3.76 6.21 -9.83
N CYS A 51 4.65 6.32 -8.85
CA CYS A 51 5.31 7.58 -8.58
C CYS A 51 6.66 7.35 -7.93
N GLU A 52 7.47 8.39 -8.02
CA GLU A 52 8.75 8.46 -7.34
C GLU A 52 8.62 9.48 -6.24
N TYR A 53 9.09 9.16 -5.05
CA TYR A 53 9.10 10.10 -3.95
C TYR A 53 10.48 10.14 -3.31
N GLU A 54 10.97 11.33 -3.06
CA GLU A 54 12.30 11.51 -2.48
C GLU A 54 12.20 11.91 -1.03
N TYR A 55 12.68 11.04 -0.15
CA TYR A 55 12.91 11.37 1.25
C TYR A 55 14.31 11.97 1.37
N PRO A 56 14.62 12.66 2.46
CA PRO A 56 15.96 13.27 2.59
C PRO A 56 17.10 12.28 2.40
N GLU A 57 16.91 11.04 2.79
CA GLU A 57 17.98 10.04 2.81
C GLU A 57 17.93 9.05 1.65
N TYR A 58 16.80 8.94 0.95
CA TYR A 58 16.66 8.00 -0.15
C TYR A 58 15.41 8.25 -0.96
N LYS A 59 15.36 7.62 -2.11
CA LYS A 59 14.26 7.74 -3.06
C LYS A 59 13.47 6.44 -3.10
N VAL A 60 12.15 6.50 -3.18
CA VAL A 60 11.31 5.32 -3.36
C VAL A 60 10.53 5.40 -4.65
N ASN A 61 10.39 4.26 -5.30
CA ASN A 61 9.52 4.09 -6.45
C ASN A 61 8.32 3.27 -5.99
N LEU A 62 7.14 3.86 -6.09
CA LEU A 62 5.92 3.22 -5.62
C LEU A 62 5.00 2.88 -6.78
N ARG A 63 4.36 1.72 -6.67
CA ARG A 63 3.31 1.30 -7.58
C ARG A 63 2.08 1.01 -6.77
N PHE A 64 1.01 1.73 -7.04
CA PHE A 64 -0.25 1.57 -6.33
C PHE A 64 -1.20 0.73 -7.17
N TYR A 65 -1.84 -0.22 -6.53
CA TYR A 65 -2.76 -1.13 -7.19
C TYR A 65 -4.13 -1.04 -6.58
N ILE A 66 -5.16 -1.29 -7.38
CA ILE A 66 -6.51 -1.48 -6.89
C ILE A 66 -6.81 -2.97 -6.99
N CYS A 67 -7.17 -3.56 -5.86
CA CYS A 67 -7.53 -4.97 -5.78
C CYS A 67 -8.96 -5.06 -5.29
N ARG A 68 -9.84 -5.64 -6.10
CA ARG A 68 -11.26 -5.69 -5.78
C ARG A 68 -11.73 -7.06 -5.28
N LYS A 69 -10.90 -8.07 -5.43
CA LYS A 69 -11.26 -9.43 -5.00
C LYS A 69 -10.07 -10.09 -4.33
N TRP A 70 -10.35 -10.78 -3.26
CA TRP A 70 -9.33 -11.56 -2.57
C TRP A 70 -9.99 -12.77 -1.91
N LYS A 71 -9.18 -13.72 -1.50
CA LYS A 71 -9.62 -14.92 -0.80
C LYS A 71 -9.11 -14.85 0.64
N GLY A 72 -10.00 -15.11 1.58
CA GLY A 72 -9.66 -15.11 2.99
C GLY A 72 -10.25 -13.92 3.73
N THR A 73 -10.01 -13.88 5.02
CA THR A 73 -10.48 -12.82 5.90
C THR A 73 -9.30 -11.94 6.28
N ILE A 74 -9.44 -10.64 6.07
CA ILE A 74 -8.37 -9.69 6.39
C ILE A 74 -8.22 -9.56 7.90
N PHE A 75 -7.00 -9.81 8.39
CA PHE A 75 -6.65 -9.51 9.77
C PHE A 75 -5.13 -9.24 9.86
N ALA A 76 -4.74 -8.54 10.92
CA ALA A 76 -3.35 -8.16 11.13
C ALA A 76 -2.52 -9.37 11.53
N LYS A 77 -1.75 -9.89 10.60
CA LYS A 77 -0.94 -11.09 10.82
C LYS A 77 0.35 -10.80 11.59
N GLU A 78 0.83 -9.56 11.49
CA GLU A 78 2.09 -9.14 12.12
C GLU A 78 1.87 -8.17 13.27
N ASN A 79 0.71 -8.26 13.92
CA ASN A 79 0.32 -7.44 15.08
C ASN A 79 0.28 -5.92 14.79
N GLN A 80 0.28 -5.54 13.53
CA GLN A 80 0.10 -4.14 13.16
C GLN A 80 -1.37 -3.74 13.28
N THR A 81 -1.62 -2.46 13.42
CA THR A 81 -2.98 -1.94 13.48
C THR A 81 -3.51 -1.73 12.06
N LEU A 82 -4.70 -2.23 11.79
CA LEU A 82 -5.38 -2.06 10.51
C LEU A 82 -6.57 -1.13 10.67
N LYS A 83 -6.87 -0.37 9.62
CA LYS A 83 -7.98 0.55 9.64
C LYS A 83 -8.60 0.63 8.25
N TRP A 84 -9.92 0.48 8.18
CA TRP A 84 -10.69 0.72 6.96
C TRP A 84 -11.12 2.17 6.94
N VAL A 85 -10.92 2.83 5.82
CA VAL A 85 -11.37 4.21 5.65
C VAL A 85 -11.99 4.38 4.26
N TYR A 86 -12.94 5.28 4.16
CA TYR A 86 -13.42 5.69 2.85
C TYR A 86 -12.37 6.62 2.20
N PRO A 87 -12.33 6.65 0.86
CA PRO A 87 -11.35 7.54 0.20
C PRO A 87 -11.42 8.99 0.68
N GLN A 88 -12.63 9.50 0.96
CA GLN A 88 -12.79 10.87 1.42
C GLN A 88 -12.12 11.16 2.77
N GLU A 89 -11.90 10.11 3.56
CA GLU A 89 -11.28 10.22 4.87
C GLU A 89 -9.75 10.25 4.81
N LEU A 90 -9.18 9.94 3.65
CA LEU A 90 -7.73 9.82 3.53
C LEU A 90 -7.00 11.12 3.81
N ARG A 91 -7.62 12.26 3.46
CA ARG A 91 -7.01 13.57 3.74
C ARG A 91 -6.85 13.85 5.22
N CYS A 92 -7.67 13.21 6.04
CA CYS A 92 -7.64 13.41 7.50
C CYS A 92 -6.70 12.43 8.20
N GLN A 93 -6.12 11.49 7.47
CA GLN A 93 -5.22 10.50 8.05
C GLN A 93 -3.78 11.00 7.99
N LYS A 94 -3.01 10.62 9.00
CA LYS A 94 -1.58 10.95 9.03
C LYS A 94 -0.84 9.91 8.19
N LEU A 95 -0.85 10.09 6.88
CA LEU A 95 -0.22 9.17 5.94
C LEU A 95 1.26 9.46 5.76
N LEU A 96 2.03 8.40 5.49
CA LEU A 96 3.41 8.56 5.04
C LEU A 96 3.45 9.54 3.87
N PRO A 97 4.44 10.44 3.81
CA PRO A 97 4.51 11.42 2.72
C PRO A 97 4.42 10.82 1.32
N SER A 98 5.10 9.69 1.08
CA SER A 98 5.03 9.03 -0.22
C SER A 98 3.64 8.49 -0.53
N ASN A 99 2.88 8.09 0.49
CA ASN A 99 1.52 7.58 0.31
C ASN A 99 0.50 8.69 0.07
N LYS A 100 0.80 9.92 0.49
CA LYS A 100 -0.09 11.06 0.23
C LYS A 100 -0.21 11.38 -1.26
N THR A 101 0.78 11.00 -2.04
CA THR A 101 0.83 11.34 -3.45
C THR A 101 -0.34 10.78 -4.24
N ILE A 102 -0.93 9.67 -3.77
CA ILE A 102 -2.01 8.99 -4.49
C ILE A 102 -3.40 9.48 -4.11
N VAL A 103 -3.53 10.24 -3.00
CA VAL A 103 -4.83 10.53 -2.41
C VAL A 103 -5.74 11.30 -3.37
N GLU A 104 -5.24 12.39 -3.97
CA GLU A 104 -6.07 13.20 -4.85
C GLU A 104 -6.49 12.44 -6.10
N LYS A 105 -5.60 11.64 -6.65
CA LYS A 105 -5.93 10.81 -7.80
C LYS A 105 -7.01 9.78 -7.46
N LEU A 106 -6.89 9.18 -6.27
CA LEU A 106 -7.88 8.21 -5.81
C LEU A 106 -9.25 8.87 -5.60
N LEU A 107 -9.28 10.07 -5.05
CA LEU A 107 -10.52 10.81 -4.83
C LEU A 107 -11.22 11.15 -6.14
N ASN A 108 -10.47 11.35 -7.20
CA ASN A 108 -11.00 11.67 -8.52
C ASN A 108 -11.28 10.42 -9.36
N HIS A 109 -11.00 9.24 -8.80
CA HIS A 109 -11.18 7.99 -9.53
C HIS A 109 -12.66 7.62 -9.60
N SER A 110 -13.12 7.34 -10.82
CA SER A 110 -14.48 6.89 -11.08
C SER A 110 -14.51 5.37 -11.05
N THR A 111 -15.39 4.82 -10.25
CA THR A 111 -15.49 3.35 -10.16
C THR A 111 -16.59 2.80 -11.03
#